data_6141d3fbbaf0b83407ca0d5d9c789670
#
_entry.id   6141d3fbbaf0b83407ca0d5d9c789670
#
_cell.length_a   1.000
_cell.length_b   1.000
_cell.length_c   1.000
_cell.angle_alpha   90.00
_cell.angle_beta   90.00
_cell.angle_gamma   90.00
#
_symmetry.space_group_name_H-M   'P 1'
#
loop_
_entity.id
_entity.type
_entity.pdbx_description
1 polymer ?
#
loop_
_entity_poly.entity_id
_entity_poly.type
_entity_poly.pdbx_seq_one_letter_code
_entity_poly.pdbx_strand_id
1 'polypeptide(L)'
;MSDSYREQHKLRLAYMPWLYPRLKPRHRAWAEPWQKKVQEELERLETVRFGEHCFVAPQARLFAEPGRDIRVGDHSHIAADTVLHGPIRLGAHVSINHHATLEGGAAGIEIGDHSRIAAYATLYAFNHGREAGDLIREQPVTSRGIRIGRDVWLGARCGIVDGVTVGDHAVVAMGAVVTRDVPPWSVVAGNPARPIGRRPGAPPEEGGER
;
A
#
# COMPACT_ATOMS: atom_id res chain seq x y z
N MET A 1 13.67 -15.19 -28.05
CA MET A 1 13.81 -13.88 -27.39
C MET A 1 15.10 -13.93 -26.62
N SER A 2 16.03 -12.98 -26.82
CA SER A 2 17.33 -13.00 -26.13
C SER A 2 17.14 -12.82 -24.62
N ASP A 3 18.04 -13.37 -23.79
CA ASP A 3 17.99 -13.25 -22.34
C ASP A 3 17.99 -11.78 -21.88
N SER A 4 18.76 -10.93 -22.56
CA SER A 4 18.84 -9.49 -22.29
C SER A 4 17.49 -8.76 -22.43
N TYR A 5 16.70 -9.12 -23.45
CA TYR A 5 15.38 -8.54 -23.65
C TYR A 5 14.39 -8.95 -22.54
N ARG A 6 14.47 -10.20 -22.06
CA ARG A 6 13.65 -10.69 -20.94
C ARG A 6 14.02 -9.97 -19.64
N GLU A 7 15.31 -9.81 -19.35
CA GLU A 7 15.76 -9.08 -18.16
C GLU A 7 15.34 -7.61 -18.19
N GLN A 8 15.40 -6.96 -19.35
CA GLN A 8 14.88 -5.60 -19.52
C GLN A 8 13.37 -5.51 -19.23
N HIS A 9 12.61 -6.52 -19.65
CA HIS A 9 11.17 -6.59 -19.34
C HIS A 9 10.91 -6.79 -17.85
N LYS A 10 11.66 -7.67 -17.18
CA LYS A 10 11.55 -7.87 -15.73
C LYS A 10 11.80 -6.57 -14.97
N LEU A 11 12.83 -5.81 -15.34
CA LEU A 11 13.13 -4.52 -14.74
C LEU A 11 11.97 -3.52 -14.94
N ARG A 12 11.41 -3.44 -16.14
CA ARG A 12 10.25 -2.58 -16.41
C ARG A 12 9.03 -2.98 -15.58
N LEU A 13 8.73 -4.28 -15.48
CA LEU A 13 7.62 -4.77 -14.66
C LEU A 13 7.84 -4.45 -13.19
N ALA A 14 9.06 -4.52 -12.68
CA ALA A 14 9.38 -4.22 -11.30
C ALA A 14 9.02 -2.77 -10.90
N TYR A 15 9.24 -1.80 -11.78
CA TYR A 15 8.91 -0.39 -11.54
C TYR A 15 7.57 0.05 -12.13
N MET A 16 7.02 -0.71 -13.07
CA MET A 16 5.76 -0.44 -13.75
C MET A 16 4.84 -1.67 -13.68
N PRO A 17 4.46 -2.15 -12.47
CA PRO A 17 3.75 -3.42 -12.29
C PRO A 17 2.39 -3.45 -12.99
N TRP A 18 1.75 -2.31 -13.24
CA TRP A 18 0.51 -2.21 -14.00
C TRP A 18 0.60 -2.71 -15.45
N LEU A 19 1.81 -2.98 -15.95
CA LEU A 19 2.04 -3.62 -17.25
C LEU A 19 1.86 -5.14 -17.18
N TYR A 20 1.99 -5.75 -16.00
CA TYR A 20 1.93 -7.21 -15.84
C TYR A 20 0.61 -7.82 -16.35
N PRO A 21 -0.58 -7.35 -15.93
CA PRO A 21 -1.85 -7.88 -16.44
C PRO A 21 -2.07 -7.60 -17.93
N ARG A 22 -1.34 -6.69 -18.54
CA ARG A 22 -1.44 -6.31 -19.96
C ARG A 22 -0.44 -7.05 -20.84
N LEU A 23 0.33 -7.98 -20.29
CA LEU A 23 1.30 -8.76 -21.05
C LEU A 23 0.61 -9.59 -22.13
N LYS A 24 1.19 -9.59 -23.33
CA LYS A 24 0.77 -10.48 -24.43
C LYS A 24 1.06 -11.94 -24.05
N PRO A 25 0.33 -12.94 -24.60
CA PRO A 25 0.50 -14.36 -24.26
C PRO A 25 1.95 -14.84 -24.30
N ARG A 26 2.70 -14.46 -25.34
CA ARG A 26 4.13 -14.81 -25.49
C ARG A 26 5.01 -14.31 -24.33
N HIS A 27 4.60 -13.25 -23.64
CA HIS A 27 5.35 -12.70 -22.50
C HIS A 27 4.87 -13.31 -21.19
N ARG A 28 3.58 -13.63 -21.07
CA ARG A 28 3.02 -14.35 -19.92
C ARG A 28 3.68 -15.71 -19.74
N ALA A 29 3.92 -16.43 -20.84
CA ALA A 29 4.54 -17.75 -20.80
C ALA A 29 5.86 -17.83 -20.02
N TRP A 30 6.59 -16.76 -19.88
CA TRP A 30 7.79 -16.71 -19.03
C TRP A 30 7.59 -15.89 -17.75
N ALA A 31 6.72 -14.89 -17.78
CA ALA A 31 6.53 -13.99 -16.65
C ALA A 31 5.75 -14.65 -15.49
N GLU A 32 4.74 -15.44 -15.77
CA GLU A 32 3.97 -16.16 -14.76
C GLU A 32 4.82 -17.19 -13.98
N PRO A 33 5.58 -18.10 -14.63
CA PRO A 33 6.48 -18.98 -13.90
C PRO A 33 7.57 -18.26 -13.11
N TRP A 34 8.04 -17.12 -13.61
CA TRP A 34 8.98 -16.28 -12.87
C TRP A 34 8.35 -15.68 -11.63
N GLN A 35 7.14 -15.09 -11.75
CA GLN A 35 6.42 -14.52 -10.60
C GLN A 35 6.07 -15.60 -9.56
N LYS A 36 5.65 -16.77 -10.00
CA LYS A 36 5.39 -17.89 -9.11
C LYS A 36 6.61 -18.20 -8.23
N LYS A 37 7.81 -18.29 -8.82
CA LYS A 37 9.05 -18.53 -8.07
C LYS A 37 9.36 -17.42 -7.06
N VAL A 38 9.16 -16.15 -7.43
CA VAL A 38 9.39 -15.01 -6.52
C VAL A 38 8.42 -15.07 -5.34
N GLN A 39 7.14 -15.36 -5.59
CA GLN A 39 6.13 -15.45 -4.55
C GLN A 39 6.37 -16.67 -3.64
N GLU A 40 6.65 -17.84 -4.19
CA GLU A 40 6.98 -19.05 -3.42
C GLU A 40 8.20 -18.84 -2.49
N GLU A 41 9.20 -18.11 -2.94
CA GLU A 41 10.37 -17.80 -2.11
C GLU A 41 10.02 -16.87 -0.95
N LEU A 42 9.19 -15.85 -1.19
CA LEU A 42 8.68 -14.96 -0.13
C LEU A 42 7.79 -15.73 0.86
N GLU A 43 6.89 -16.58 0.38
CA GLU A 43 6.01 -17.39 1.24
C GLU A 43 6.77 -18.47 2.05
N ARG A 44 7.94 -18.88 1.57
CA ARG A 44 8.82 -19.81 2.27
C ARG A 44 9.61 -19.13 3.39
N LEU A 45 10.00 -17.86 3.20
CA LEU A 45 10.83 -17.12 4.16
C LEU A 45 10.03 -16.35 5.20
N GLU A 46 8.86 -15.89 4.81
CA GLU A 46 8.04 -14.95 5.59
C GLU A 46 6.59 -15.47 5.72
N THR A 47 5.85 -14.99 6.71
CA THR A 47 4.41 -15.29 6.82
C THR A 47 3.59 -14.41 5.86
N VAL A 48 3.89 -14.52 4.58
CA VAL A 48 3.21 -13.81 3.47
C VAL A 48 2.31 -14.77 2.72
N ARG A 49 1.18 -14.29 2.20
CA ARG A 49 0.32 -15.04 1.28
C ARG A 49 -0.14 -14.13 0.14
N PHE A 50 -0.07 -14.67 -1.06
CA PHE A 50 -0.52 -14.01 -2.28
C PHE A 50 -1.80 -14.68 -2.81
N GLY A 51 -2.76 -13.88 -3.23
CA GLY A 51 -3.89 -14.31 -4.03
C GLY A 51 -3.52 -14.59 -5.50
N GLU A 52 -4.52 -14.80 -6.32
CA GLU A 52 -4.32 -15.12 -7.73
C GLU A 52 -3.84 -13.90 -8.54
N HIS A 53 -3.04 -14.18 -9.57
CA HIS A 53 -2.57 -13.17 -10.53
C HIS A 53 -1.85 -11.95 -9.94
N CYS A 54 -1.29 -12.09 -8.74
CA CYS A 54 -0.49 -11.05 -8.13
C CYS A 54 0.86 -10.85 -8.82
N PHE A 55 1.39 -9.65 -8.70
CA PHE A 55 2.76 -9.33 -9.08
C PHE A 55 3.52 -8.75 -7.87
N VAL A 56 4.70 -9.27 -7.59
CA VAL A 56 5.62 -8.67 -6.62
C VAL A 56 7.00 -8.54 -7.23
N ALA A 57 7.56 -7.33 -7.18
CA ALA A 57 8.90 -7.10 -7.67
C ALA A 57 9.93 -7.82 -6.79
N PRO A 58 10.96 -8.47 -7.36
CA PRO A 58 12.02 -9.12 -6.56
C PRO A 58 12.79 -8.17 -5.63
N GLN A 59 12.74 -6.87 -5.90
CA GLN A 59 13.35 -5.83 -5.06
C GLN A 59 12.44 -5.36 -3.92
N ALA A 60 11.18 -5.78 -3.88
CA ALA A 60 10.30 -5.48 -2.75
C ALA A 60 10.80 -6.20 -1.48
N ARG A 61 10.65 -5.56 -0.34
CA ARG A 61 11.02 -6.08 0.98
C ARG A 61 9.75 -6.27 1.80
N LEU A 62 9.38 -7.52 2.01
CA LEU A 62 8.23 -7.91 2.82
C LEU A 62 8.76 -8.60 4.07
N PHE A 63 8.45 -8.07 5.23
CA PHE A 63 8.82 -8.61 6.53
C PHE A 63 7.56 -8.99 7.30
N ALA A 64 7.38 -10.27 7.57
CA ALA A 64 6.17 -10.79 8.16
C ALA A 64 6.48 -12.02 9.03
N GLU A 65 6.62 -11.81 10.31
CA GLU A 65 6.78 -12.90 11.28
C GLU A 65 5.41 -13.47 11.73
N PRO A 66 5.37 -14.68 12.35
CA PRO A 66 4.13 -15.27 12.86
C PRO A 66 3.32 -14.33 13.75
N GLY A 67 2.03 -14.16 13.44
CA GLY A 67 1.13 -13.20 14.10
C GLY A 67 1.18 -11.78 13.52
N ARG A 68 2.08 -11.52 12.58
CA ARG A 68 2.19 -10.24 11.86
C ARG A 68 2.16 -10.45 10.35
N ASP A 69 1.24 -11.28 9.91
CA ASP A 69 1.11 -11.74 8.53
C ASP A 69 0.92 -10.61 7.53
N ILE A 70 1.44 -10.80 6.31
CA ILE A 70 1.08 -9.98 5.15
C ILE A 70 0.20 -10.82 4.23
N ARG A 71 -0.98 -10.30 3.90
CA ARG A 71 -1.92 -10.93 2.97
C ARG A 71 -2.19 -10.01 1.80
N VAL A 72 -1.97 -10.50 0.60
CA VAL A 72 -2.14 -9.76 -0.65
C VAL A 72 -3.28 -10.37 -1.44
N GLY A 73 -4.35 -9.61 -1.65
CA GLY A 73 -5.53 -10.03 -2.41
C GLY A 73 -5.27 -10.12 -3.92
N ASP A 74 -6.17 -10.79 -4.62
CA ASP A 74 -6.08 -11.12 -6.03
C ASP A 74 -5.77 -9.91 -6.91
N HIS A 75 -5.04 -10.14 -8.01
CA HIS A 75 -4.70 -9.12 -9.00
C HIS A 75 -3.96 -7.89 -8.46
N SER A 76 -3.38 -7.98 -7.26
CA SER A 76 -2.65 -6.86 -6.64
C SER A 76 -1.19 -6.83 -7.07
N HIS A 77 -0.59 -5.64 -7.00
CA HIS A 77 0.76 -5.41 -7.49
C HIS A 77 1.61 -4.67 -6.46
N ILE A 78 2.82 -5.17 -6.21
CA ILE A 78 3.81 -4.53 -5.34
C ILE A 78 5.07 -4.25 -6.18
N ALA A 79 5.41 -2.97 -6.34
CA ALA A 79 6.54 -2.52 -7.14
C ALA A 79 7.88 -2.64 -6.40
N ALA A 80 8.96 -2.38 -7.13
CA ALA A 80 10.32 -2.41 -6.61
C ALA A 80 10.57 -1.43 -5.47
N ASP A 81 11.51 -1.78 -4.60
CA ASP A 81 11.99 -0.96 -3.48
C ASP A 81 10.89 -0.54 -2.49
N THR A 82 9.78 -1.24 -2.51
CA THR A 82 8.70 -1.11 -1.52
C THR A 82 9.10 -1.85 -0.25
N VAL A 83 8.79 -1.27 0.90
CA VAL A 83 8.98 -1.92 2.22
C VAL A 83 7.60 -2.12 2.85
N LEU A 84 7.26 -3.36 3.15
CA LEU A 84 6.06 -3.75 3.87
C LEU A 84 6.46 -4.54 5.12
N HIS A 85 6.13 -4.02 6.30
CA HIS A 85 6.34 -4.71 7.56
C HIS A 85 4.99 -4.99 8.22
N GLY A 86 4.64 -6.25 8.36
CA GLY A 86 3.34 -6.71 8.86
C GLY A 86 2.97 -6.20 10.26
N PRO A 87 1.71 -6.38 10.67
CA PRO A 87 0.63 -7.05 9.90
C PRO A 87 0.03 -6.13 8.84
N ILE A 88 -0.17 -6.64 7.62
CA ILE A 88 -0.74 -5.87 6.51
C ILE A 88 -1.74 -6.74 5.75
N ARG A 89 -2.90 -6.17 5.44
CA ARG A 89 -3.90 -6.79 4.58
C ARG A 89 -4.19 -5.89 3.40
N LEU A 90 -3.91 -6.37 2.20
CA LEU A 90 -4.28 -5.74 0.94
C LEU A 90 -5.47 -6.47 0.34
N GLY A 91 -6.48 -5.74 -0.05
CA GLY A 91 -7.60 -6.25 -0.84
C GLY A 91 -7.21 -6.64 -2.27
N ALA A 92 -8.20 -6.96 -3.09
CA ALA A 92 -8.01 -7.28 -4.49
C ALA A 92 -7.74 -6.01 -5.33
N HIS A 93 -6.97 -6.16 -6.42
CA HIS A 93 -6.65 -5.08 -7.35
C HIS A 93 -5.95 -3.86 -6.71
N VAL A 94 -5.28 -4.03 -5.58
CA VAL A 94 -4.47 -2.99 -4.96
C VAL A 94 -3.14 -2.83 -5.71
N SER A 95 -2.71 -1.59 -5.91
CA SER A 95 -1.43 -1.29 -6.55
C SER A 95 -0.56 -0.45 -5.62
N ILE A 96 0.59 -0.98 -5.23
CA ILE A 96 1.61 -0.26 -4.45
C ILE A 96 2.78 0.05 -5.36
N ASN A 97 3.05 1.33 -5.58
CA ASN A 97 4.13 1.79 -6.43
C ASN A 97 5.47 1.83 -5.68
N HIS A 98 6.55 1.95 -6.46
CA HIS A 98 7.92 1.86 -5.98
C HIS A 98 8.24 2.82 -4.81
N HIS A 99 9.14 2.39 -3.93
CA HIS A 99 9.59 3.13 -2.75
C HIS A 99 8.48 3.51 -1.74
N ALA A 100 7.31 2.92 -1.82
CA ALA A 100 6.32 3.08 -0.75
C ALA A 100 6.76 2.31 0.49
N THR A 101 6.44 2.84 1.69
CA THR A 101 6.75 2.20 2.97
C THR A 101 5.47 2.05 3.79
N LEU A 102 5.18 0.83 4.21
CA LEU A 102 4.03 0.47 5.03
C LEU A 102 4.51 -0.26 6.28
N GLU A 103 4.40 0.39 7.43
CA GLU A 103 4.80 -0.13 8.74
C GLU A 103 3.55 -0.43 9.59
N GLY A 104 3.21 -1.70 9.71
CA GLY A 104 1.96 -2.16 10.31
C GLY A 104 1.84 -1.96 11.83
N GLY A 105 2.95 -1.78 12.54
CA GLY A 105 2.94 -1.69 14.00
C GLY A 105 2.37 -2.96 14.64
N ALA A 106 1.63 -2.82 15.73
CA ALA A 106 0.94 -3.94 16.37
C ALA A 106 -0.51 -4.12 15.84
N ALA A 107 -1.18 -3.02 15.47
CA ALA A 107 -2.60 -3.05 15.07
C ALA A 107 -2.81 -3.26 13.56
N GLY A 108 -1.79 -3.04 12.74
CA GLY A 108 -1.79 -3.34 11.32
C GLY A 108 -2.26 -2.23 10.39
N ILE A 109 -2.13 -2.52 9.10
CA ILE A 109 -2.64 -1.69 8.00
C ILE A 109 -3.59 -2.52 7.16
N GLU A 110 -4.77 -1.99 6.91
CA GLU A 110 -5.74 -2.58 5.99
C GLU A 110 -5.96 -1.64 4.80
N ILE A 111 -5.90 -2.17 3.58
CA ILE A 111 -6.13 -1.42 2.34
C ILE A 111 -7.20 -2.14 1.54
N GLY A 112 -8.31 -1.46 1.30
CA GLY A 112 -9.46 -1.97 0.55
C GLY A 112 -9.20 -2.11 -0.95
N ASP A 113 -10.08 -2.87 -1.61
CA ASP A 113 -9.99 -3.21 -3.02
C ASP A 113 -9.83 -1.99 -3.94
N HIS A 114 -9.17 -2.19 -5.05
CA HIS A 114 -8.98 -1.20 -6.13
C HIS A 114 -8.18 0.05 -5.75
N SER A 115 -7.63 0.11 -4.53
CA SER A 115 -6.88 1.28 -4.06
C SER A 115 -5.49 1.37 -4.69
N ARG A 116 -5.01 2.60 -4.86
CA ARG A 116 -3.73 2.91 -5.50
C ARG A 116 -2.85 3.71 -4.56
N ILE A 117 -1.71 3.15 -4.25
CA ILE A 117 -0.69 3.76 -3.40
C ILE A 117 0.46 4.20 -4.30
N ALA A 118 0.61 5.50 -4.47
CA ALA A 118 1.62 6.06 -5.35
C ALA A 118 3.03 5.96 -4.75
N ALA A 119 4.02 6.26 -5.59
CA ALA A 119 5.42 6.16 -5.20
C ALA A 119 5.78 7.03 -3.99
N TYR A 120 6.65 6.51 -3.12
CA TYR A 120 7.12 7.19 -1.90
C TYR A 120 6.02 7.51 -0.88
N ALA A 121 4.81 6.95 -0.99
CA ALA A 121 3.81 7.08 0.06
C ALA A 121 4.28 6.31 1.31
N THR A 122 4.01 6.89 2.49
CA THR A 122 4.44 6.32 3.79
C THR A 122 3.25 6.18 4.73
N LEU A 123 3.05 4.97 5.25
CA LEU A 123 2.00 4.65 6.21
C LEU A 123 2.67 4.07 7.46
N TYR A 124 2.57 4.76 8.59
CA TYR A 124 3.13 4.32 9.85
C TYR A 124 2.01 4.11 10.88
N ALA A 125 1.67 2.85 11.15
CA ALA A 125 0.60 2.45 12.05
C ALA A 125 1.08 2.30 13.51
N PHE A 126 1.97 3.16 13.94
CA PHE A 126 2.44 3.24 15.34
C PHE A 126 3.01 4.62 15.68
N ASN A 127 3.12 4.91 16.97
CA ASN A 127 3.80 6.09 17.49
C ASN A 127 4.69 5.73 18.70
N HIS A 128 5.78 6.44 18.87
CA HIS A 128 6.55 6.43 20.13
C HIS A 128 5.87 7.30 21.19
N GLY A 129 6.04 6.94 22.46
CA GLY A 129 5.72 7.82 23.57
C GLY A 129 6.55 9.10 23.50
N ARG A 130 5.98 10.23 23.97
CA ARG A 130 6.59 11.56 23.87
C ARG A 130 6.39 12.40 25.13
N GLU A 131 6.13 11.74 26.27
CA GLU A 131 6.01 12.42 27.53
C GLU A 131 7.34 13.04 27.96
N ALA A 132 7.25 14.24 28.60
CA ALA A 132 8.45 14.87 29.13
C ALA A 132 8.92 14.11 30.38
N GLY A 133 10.23 13.96 30.50
CA GLY A 133 10.85 13.31 31.65
C GLY A 133 11.59 12.02 31.34
N ASP A 134 11.12 11.26 30.36
CA ASP A 134 11.75 10.01 29.95
C ASP A 134 12.32 10.10 28.52
N LEU A 135 13.36 9.34 28.25
CA LEU A 135 13.88 9.23 26.89
C LEU A 135 12.86 8.55 25.98
N ILE A 136 12.67 9.06 24.76
CA ILE A 136 11.71 8.51 23.78
C ILE A 136 11.89 7.00 23.59
N ARG A 137 13.14 6.52 23.52
CA ARG A 137 13.47 5.09 23.35
C ARG A 137 13.00 4.20 24.51
N GLU A 138 12.77 4.76 25.68
CA GLU A 138 12.36 4.05 26.91
C GLU A 138 10.84 4.09 27.11
N GLN A 139 10.14 4.91 26.31
CA GLN A 139 8.69 5.02 26.37
C GLN A 139 8.01 3.94 25.52
N PRO A 140 6.79 3.54 25.88
CA PRO A 140 6.05 2.52 25.14
C PRO A 140 5.70 3.00 23.73
N VAL A 141 5.72 2.07 22.77
CA VAL A 141 5.18 2.25 21.44
C VAL A 141 3.68 1.96 21.46
N THR A 142 2.89 2.83 20.87
CA THR A 142 1.44 2.65 20.71
C THR A 142 1.09 2.41 19.24
N SER A 143 0.05 1.62 18.99
CA SER A 143 -0.42 1.32 17.63
C SER A 143 -1.94 1.17 17.65
N ARG A 144 -2.64 1.94 16.82
CA ARG A 144 -4.10 1.90 16.63
C ARG A 144 -4.48 1.37 15.26
N GLY A 145 -3.50 1.29 14.36
CA GLY A 145 -3.67 0.81 13.00
C GLY A 145 -4.09 1.90 12.00
N ILE A 146 -4.01 1.57 10.72
CA ILE A 146 -4.45 2.41 9.62
C ILE A 146 -5.45 1.64 8.78
N ARG A 147 -6.57 2.28 8.40
CA ARG A 147 -7.55 1.73 7.47
C ARG A 147 -7.68 2.61 6.25
N ILE A 148 -7.47 2.03 5.09
CA ILE A 148 -7.69 2.67 3.79
C ILE A 148 -8.85 1.93 3.13
N GLY A 149 -9.91 2.65 2.78
CA GLY A 149 -11.10 2.11 2.13
C GLY A 149 -10.83 1.60 0.71
N ARG A 150 -11.91 1.24 0.01
CA ARG A 150 -11.86 0.79 -1.38
C ARG A 150 -11.73 1.99 -2.33
N ASP A 151 -11.11 1.74 -3.49
CA ASP A 151 -10.94 2.73 -4.59
C ASP A 151 -10.39 4.08 -4.10
N VAL A 152 -9.45 4.03 -3.14
CA VAL A 152 -8.74 5.20 -2.62
C VAL A 152 -7.49 5.47 -3.46
N TRP A 153 -7.19 6.73 -3.69
CA TRP A 153 -5.93 7.13 -4.29
C TRP A 153 -5.07 7.89 -3.27
N LEU A 154 -3.98 7.26 -2.85
CA LEU A 154 -2.92 7.91 -2.07
C LEU A 154 -1.86 8.45 -3.04
N GLY A 155 -1.74 9.78 -3.11
CA GLY A 155 -0.80 10.49 -3.96
C GLY A 155 0.66 10.26 -3.56
N ALA A 156 1.57 10.52 -4.49
CA ALA A 156 2.99 10.34 -4.26
C ALA A 156 3.49 11.16 -3.06
N ARG A 157 4.40 10.59 -2.26
CA ARG A 157 4.99 11.24 -1.08
C ARG A 157 3.95 11.67 -0.02
N CYS A 158 2.74 11.15 -0.03
CA CYS A 158 1.82 11.39 1.09
C CYS A 158 2.23 10.57 2.32
N GLY A 159 1.87 11.06 3.50
CA GLY A 159 2.06 10.37 4.77
C GLY A 159 0.71 10.12 5.45
N ILE A 160 0.52 8.92 6.00
CA ILE A 160 -0.65 8.58 6.82
C ILE A 160 -0.14 8.16 8.19
N VAL A 161 -0.62 8.81 9.25
CA VAL A 161 -0.22 8.48 10.61
C VAL A 161 -1.14 7.45 11.26
N ASP A 162 -0.66 6.87 12.35
CA ASP A 162 -1.38 5.88 13.16
C ASP A 162 -2.78 6.33 13.58
N GLY A 163 -3.72 5.40 13.53
CA GLY A 163 -5.10 5.57 13.94
C GLY A 163 -6.01 6.23 12.90
N VAL A 164 -5.51 6.56 11.71
CA VAL A 164 -6.27 7.21 10.65
C VAL A 164 -7.08 6.21 9.84
N THR A 165 -8.33 6.58 9.54
CA THR A 165 -9.19 5.93 8.54
C THR A 165 -9.36 6.87 7.33
N VAL A 166 -9.05 6.38 6.14
CA VAL A 166 -9.35 7.04 4.87
C VAL A 166 -10.54 6.33 4.24
N GLY A 167 -11.66 7.02 4.14
CA GLY A 167 -12.92 6.46 3.64
C GLY A 167 -12.88 6.10 2.15
N ASP A 168 -13.85 5.28 1.74
CA ASP A 168 -13.98 4.80 0.36
C ASP A 168 -13.97 5.93 -0.66
N HIS A 169 -13.33 5.69 -1.79
CA HIS A 169 -13.29 6.62 -2.91
C HIS A 169 -12.59 7.96 -2.63
N ALA A 170 -11.93 8.11 -1.50
CA ALA A 170 -11.19 9.34 -1.17
C ALA A 170 -9.91 9.48 -1.98
N VAL A 171 -9.44 10.72 -2.09
CA VAL A 171 -8.17 11.07 -2.74
C VAL A 171 -7.32 11.87 -1.75
N VAL A 172 -6.11 11.38 -1.50
CA VAL A 172 -5.07 12.09 -0.77
C VAL A 172 -4.07 12.64 -1.78
N ALA A 173 -3.95 13.96 -1.87
CA ALA A 173 -3.07 14.60 -2.84
C ALA A 173 -1.59 14.32 -2.56
N MET A 174 -0.75 14.50 -3.57
CA MET A 174 0.70 14.36 -3.46
C MET A 174 1.27 15.25 -2.35
N GLY A 175 2.16 14.70 -1.52
CA GLY A 175 2.83 15.41 -0.42
C GLY A 175 1.95 15.73 0.79
N ALA A 176 0.70 15.30 0.81
CA ALA A 176 -0.19 15.54 1.96
C ALA A 176 0.20 14.67 3.16
N VAL A 177 0.07 15.20 4.38
CA VAL A 177 0.24 14.45 5.64
C VAL A 177 -1.10 14.36 6.34
N VAL A 178 -1.69 13.17 6.33
CA VAL A 178 -3.02 12.89 6.89
C VAL A 178 -2.89 12.53 8.35
N THR A 179 -3.41 13.40 9.21
CA THR A 179 -3.36 13.27 10.68
C THR A 179 -4.73 13.07 11.33
N ARG A 180 -5.79 12.99 10.54
CA ARG A 180 -7.18 12.77 10.96
C ARG A 180 -7.91 11.96 9.90
N ASP A 181 -9.03 11.37 10.29
CA ASP A 181 -9.86 10.62 9.35
C ASP A 181 -10.30 11.47 8.15
N VAL A 182 -10.37 10.81 7.00
CA VAL A 182 -10.81 11.39 5.73
C VAL A 182 -12.14 10.77 5.35
N PRO A 183 -13.22 11.57 5.25
CA PRO A 183 -14.52 11.06 4.84
C PRO A 183 -14.49 10.43 3.44
N PRO A 184 -15.42 9.51 3.13
CA PRO A 184 -15.57 8.97 1.79
C PRO A 184 -15.74 10.08 0.74
N TRP A 185 -15.20 9.83 -0.46
CA TRP A 185 -15.28 10.75 -1.61
C TRP A 185 -14.55 12.08 -1.45
N SER A 186 -13.93 12.34 -0.31
CA SER A 186 -13.20 13.58 -0.05
C SER A 186 -11.89 13.64 -0.83
N VAL A 187 -11.50 14.84 -1.22
CA VAL A 187 -10.16 15.15 -1.71
C VAL A 187 -9.46 16.01 -0.66
N VAL A 188 -8.32 15.52 -0.15
CA VAL A 188 -7.54 16.21 0.89
C VAL A 188 -6.13 16.53 0.41
N ALA A 189 -5.58 17.66 0.85
CA ALA A 189 -4.22 18.10 0.51
C ALA A 189 -3.56 18.86 1.66
N GLY A 190 -2.23 19.02 1.59
CA GLY A 190 -1.42 19.85 2.50
C GLY A 190 -0.82 19.07 3.68
N ASN A 191 -0.07 19.76 4.52
CA ASN A 191 0.54 19.28 5.74
C ASN A 191 0.27 20.27 6.89
N PRO A 192 -0.60 19.92 7.86
CA PRO A 192 -1.45 18.75 7.88
C PRO A 192 -2.54 18.81 6.79
N ALA A 193 -2.98 17.64 6.31
CA ALA A 193 -3.97 17.53 5.25
C ALA A 193 -5.33 18.16 5.66
N ARG A 194 -5.95 18.87 4.72
CA ARG A 194 -7.29 19.47 4.88
C ARG A 194 -8.14 19.14 3.66
N PRO A 195 -9.47 19.05 3.80
CA PRO A 195 -10.36 18.93 2.66
C PRO A 195 -10.20 20.13 1.71
N ILE A 196 -10.05 19.83 0.42
CA ILE A 196 -9.99 20.82 -0.67
C ILE A 196 -11.13 20.62 -1.66
N GLY A 197 -11.94 19.59 -1.51
CA GLY A 197 -13.08 19.28 -2.35
C GLY A 197 -13.57 17.85 -2.21
N ARG A 198 -14.41 17.47 -3.15
CA ARG A 198 -14.93 16.11 -3.29
C ARG A 198 -14.56 15.55 -4.66
N ARG A 199 -14.45 14.25 -4.76
CA ARG A 199 -14.20 13.56 -6.03
C ARG A 199 -15.35 13.86 -7.00
N PRO A 200 -15.08 14.29 -8.26
CA PRO A 200 -16.13 14.56 -9.24
C PRO A 200 -17.06 13.37 -9.43
N GLY A 201 -18.38 13.63 -9.45
CA GLY A 201 -19.39 12.58 -9.54
C GLY A 201 -19.69 11.87 -8.22
N ALA A 202 -19.14 12.32 -7.10
CA ALA A 202 -19.48 11.80 -5.79
C ALA A 202 -20.99 11.96 -5.49
N PRO A 203 -21.63 10.95 -4.84
CA PRO A 203 -23.00 11.11 -4.40
C PRO A 203 -23.16 12.29 -3.42
N PRO A 204 -24.36 12.87 -3.27
CA PRO A 204 -24.62 13.84 -2.21
C PRO A 204 -24.21 13.29 -0.84
N GLU A 205 -23.85 14.17 0.09
CA GLU A 205 -23.63 13.75 1.48
C GLU A 205 -24.94 13.28 2.09
N GLU A 206 -24.98 12.04 2.58
CA GLU A 206 -26.11 11.59 3.39
C GLU A 206 -26.13 12.40 4.70
N GLY A 207 -27.15 13.23 4.88
CA GLY A 207 -27.39 13.92 6.15
C GLY A 207 -27.09 15.40 6.21
N GLY A 208 -26.90 16.09 5.10
CA GLY A 208 -26.91 17.56 5.07
C GLY A 208 -28.33 18.13 4.97
N GLU A 209 -29.15 17.93 5.97
CA GLU A 209 -30.31 18.83 6.14
C GLU A 209 -29.79 20.24 6.40
N ARG A 210 -30.28 21.18 5.60
CA ARG A 210 -29.98 22.62 5.67
C ARG A 210 -30.61 23.24 6.91
#